data_43d31df6ba681ad34c2be8a3e683513d
#
_entry.id   43d31df6ba681ad34c2be8a3e683513d
#
_cell.length_a   1.000
_cell.length_b   1.000
_cell.length_c   1.000
_cell.angle_alpha   90.00
_cell.angle_beta   90.00
_cell.angle_gamma   90.00
#
_symmetry.space_group_name_H-M   'P 1'
#
loop_
_entity.id
_entity.type
_entity.pdbx_description
1 polymer ?
#
loop_
_entity_poly.entity_id
_entity_poly.type
_entity_poly.pdbx_seq_one_letter_code
_entity_poly.pdbx_strand_id
1 'polypeptide(L)'
;MHIVDKLFGHMRTIFERGAAFLLVVAFITTPVWATCGGGGGGGGGGMAGNGGNSNNNDPKPVVYHVPWKLPPKGESKTIATEGLVLYWMPASQKELSVSPLKESRNLSLYAAQCVTMQLADGSVANYDKLVGGSTLPVAVLATPDGTPIKKVENAGGKLKITEVEKLVGDEIKTRSDNIDKELADAKARVSSGDRSGAIELYKTVAAEKCMFPKKAKTATAELKKLGEANIGMVTSDGPNYEPALTTSIVNVMKQGLFAENNGRYIQAEQMYRKANAMDRNDPTPLRYLGELYRHHIGNWTKARSAFNQILNMQSDPLSTAVALHGLGKMTIHDGDFKKGLSLMEKSADVYPIALTLRNLAVYWNSEGELAKANAYTQRALELDPEDPYNRVFAAVYLAQNGKKDEALKIATENIDLLPASYNLAAIFALNGQKEKALELLKRHFFEFERYQQVREKEMMEARVDAVFDSIRMEKDFLALTNGADGKLPIPMVRSAGGSAENN
;
A
#
# COMPACT_ATOMS: atom_id res chain seq x y z
N MET A 1 -45.58 -13.71 -11.56
CA MET A 1 -45.38 -13.88 -13.01
C MET A 1 -45.28 -12.53 -13.75
N HIS A 2 -45.15 -11.41 -13.08
CA HIS A 2 -45.09 -10.04 -13.69
C HIS A 2 -43.76 -9.30 -13.50
N ILE A 3 -42.77 -9.90 -12.85
CA ILE A 3 -41.44 -9.27 -12.63
C ILE A 3 -40.41 -9.79 -13.63
N VAL A 4 -40.60 -11.01 -14.14
CA VAL A 4 -39.66 -11.64 -15.10
C VAL A 4 -39.81 -11.02 -16.49
N ASP A 5 -41.02 -10.65 -16.91
CA ASP A 5 -41.28 -10.09 -18.26
C ASP A 5 -40.72 -8.64 -18.42
N LYS A 6 -40.54 -7.89 -17.32
CA LYS A 6 -39.92 -6.56 -17.39
C LYS A 6 -38.40 -6.62 -17.53
N LEU A 7 -37.75 -7.65 -17.05
CA LEU A 7 -36.31 -7.83 -17.20
C LEU A 7 -35.93 -8.28 -18.63
N PHE A 8 -36.76 -9.09 -19.27
CA PHE A 8 -36.50 -9.53 -20.65
C PHE A 8 -36.82 -8.46 -21.70
N GLY A 9 -37.75 -7.54 -21.42
CA GLY A 9 -38.05 -6.42 -22.30
C GLY A 9 -36.94 -5.38 -22.39
N HIS A 10 -36.20 -5.18 -21.29
CA HIS A 10 -35.06 -4.24 -21.27
C HIS A 10 -33.80 -4.82 -21.92
N MET A 11 -33.63 -6.13 -21.91
CA MET A 11 -32.49 -6.80 -22.57
C MET A 11 -32.58 -6.75 -24.10
N ARG A 12 -33.80 -6.70 -24.70
CA ARG A 12 -34.01 -6.70 -26.15
C ARG A 12 -33.66 -5.35 -26.80
N THR A 13 -33.86 -4.23 -26.10
CA THR A 13 -33.51 -2.89 -26.57
C THR A 13 -32.02 -2.55 -26.45
N ILE A 14 -31.28 -3.31 -25.63
CA ILE A 14 -29.84 -3.14 -25.49
C ILE A 14 -29.08 -3.90 -26.61
N PHE A 15 -29.66 -4.99 -27.11
CA PHE A 15 -29.07 -5.78 -28.19
C PHE A 15 -29.08 -5.09 -29.56
N GLU A 16 -29.94 -4.11 -29.78
CA GLU A 16 -30.07 -3.41 -31.07
C GLU A 16 -29.21 -2.14 -31.19
N ARG A 17 -28.50 -1.75 -30.12
CA ARG A 17 -27.59 -0.57 -30.12
C ARG A 17 -26.14 -0.91 -29.77
N GLY A 18 -25.60 -1.92 -30.43
CA GLY A 18 -24.16 -2.13 -30.53
C GLY A 18 -23.46 -2.62 -29.29
N ALA A 19 -23.31 -3.92 -29.21
CA ALA A 19 -22.09 -4.69 -28.83
C ALA A 19 -21.18 -4.28 -27.65
N ALA A 20 -21.50 -3.29 -26.85
CA ALA A 20 -20.60 -2.81 -25.80
C ALA A 20 -21.09 -3.06 -24.37
N PHE A 21 -22.26 -3.67 -24.14
CA PHE A 21 -22.91 -3.62 -22.81
C PHE A 21 -23.18 -4.97 -22.14
N LEU A 22 -22.78 -6.07 -22.71
CA LEU A 22 -23.08 -7.42 -22.15
C LEU A 22 -21.98 -8.01 -21.26
N LEU A 23 -20.96 -7.23 -20.91
CA LEU A 23 -19.79 -7.71 -20.17
C LEU A 23 -19.69 -7.21 -18.73
N VAL A 24 -20.65 -6.43 -18.26
CA VAL A 24 -20.51 -5.69 -16.99
C VAL A 24 -20.88 -6.49 -15.74
N VAL A 25 -21.55 -7.64 -15.82
CA VAL A 25 -22.10 -8.30 -14.63
C VAL A 25 -21.30 -9.52 -14.15
N ALA A 26 -20.41 -10.07 -14.95
CA ALA A 26 -19.73 -11.32 -14.60
C ALA A 26 -18.22 -11.27 -14.39
N PHE A 27 -17.52 -10.18 -14.78
CA PHE A 27 -16.08 -10.28 -14.97
C PHE A 27 -15.29 -9.08 -14.44
N ILE A 28 -15.46 -8.79 -13.17
CA ILE A 28 -14.56 -7.86 -12.52
C ILE A 28 -13.59 -8.63 -11.65
N THR A 29 -12.90 -9.54 -12.28
CA THR A 29 -11.68 -10.12 -11.76
C THR A 29 -10.58 -9.74 -12.71
N THR A 30 -10.15 -8.52 -12.58
CA THR A 30 -9.14 -7.95 -13.45
C THR A 30 -7.79 -8.61 -13.30
N PRO A 31 -6.98 -8.61 -14.36
CA PRO A 31 -5.60 -9.12 -14.39
C PRO A 31 -4.63 -8.30 -13.54
N VAL A 32 -5.11 -7.73 -12.48
CA VAL A 32 -4.27 -6.96 -11.54
C VAL A 32 -3.24 -7.84 -10.84
N TRP A 33 -3.42 -9.15 -10.90
CA TRP A 33 -2.44 -10.12 -10.40
C TRP A 33 -1.13 -10.15 -11.19
N ALA A 34 -1.19 -9.79 -12.47
CA ALA A 34 -0.01 -9.69 -13.30
C ALA A 34 0.97 -8.62 -12.84
N THR A 35 0.53 -7.70 -11.99
CA THR A 35 1.33 -6.57 -11.53
C THR A 35 1.66 -6.61 -10.06
N CYS A 36 1.01 -7.53 -9.33
CA CYS A 36 1.51 -7.96 -8.05
C CYS A 36 2.65 -8.93 -8.31
N GLY A 37 3.72 -8.46 -8.94
CA GLY A 37 4.93 -9.24 -9.09
C GLY A 37 5.25 -9.86 -7.76
N GLY A 38 5.39 -11.16 -7.74
CA GLY A 38 5.68 -11.99 -6.58
C GLY A 38 6.97 -11.61 -5.87
N GLY A 39 7.07 -10.42 -5.44
CA GLY A 39 7.98 -9.92 -4.45
C GLY A 39 7.12 -9.54 -3.28
N GLY A 40 6.95 -10.48 -2.35
CA GLY A 40 6.32 -10.23 -1.09
C GLY A 40 6.89 -8.99 -0.44
N GLY A 41 6.17 -7.96 -0.46
CA GLY A 41 6.53 -6.70 0.12
C GLY A 41 5.37 -5.76 -0.09
N GLY A 42 4.37 -5.88 0.74
CA GLY A 42 3.34 -4.86 0.83
C GLY A 42 4.02 -3.53 1.12
N GLY A 43 4.13 -2.70 0.19
CA GLY A 43 4.69 -1.38 0.29
C GLY A 43 5.22 -1.00 -1.07
N GLY A 44 4.52 -0.12 -1.77
CA GLY A 44 4.99 0.47 -3.01
C GLY A 44 6.36 1.10 -2.83
N GLY A 45 7.32 0.44 -3.32
CA GLY A 45 8.67 0.89 -3.53
C GLY A 45 9.21 0.01 -4.63
N GLY A 46 9.46 0.60 -5.79
CA GLY A 46 9.97 -0.12 -6.94
C GLY A 46 11.17 -0.97 -6.56
N MET A 47 10.99 -2.29 -6.56
CA MET A 47 12.14 -3.15 -6.73
C MET A 47 12.44 -3.17 -8.20
N ALA A 48 13.36 -2.32 -8.63
CA ALA A 48 14.15 -2.55 -9.80
C ALA A 48 14.86 -3.89 -9.59
N GLY A 49 14.30 -4.95 -10.15
CA GLY A 49 14.99 -6.21 -10.32
C GLY A 49 16.11 -5.97 -11.32
N ASN A 50 17.29 -5.63 -10.79
CA ASN A 50 18.50 -5.66 -11.56
C ASN A 50 18.81 -7.13 -11.87
N GLY A 51 18.51 -7.57 -13.10
CA GLY A 51 18.97 -8.82 -13.69
C GLY A 51 20.47 -8.77 -13.91
N GLY A 52 21.22 -8.78 -12.84
CA GLY A 52 22.65 -8.93 -12.80
C GLY A 52 22.97 -10.23 -12.08
N ASN A 53 23.55 -11.16 -12.80
CA ASN A 53 24.18 -12.35 -12.29
C ASN A 53 25.20 -11.94 -11.21
N SER A 54 24.80 -11.88 -9.97
CA SER A 54 25.69 -11.70 -8.85
C SER A 54 25.43 -12.81 -7.84
N ASN A 55 26.41 -13.71 -7.76
CA ASN A 55 26.64 -14.57 -6.62
C ASN A 55 26.89 -13.72 -5.37
N ASN A 56 25.87 -13.08 -4.86
CA ASN A 56 25.92 -12.43 -3.57
C ASN A 56 24.73 -12.87 -2.75
N ASN A 57 25.04 -13.65 -1.72
CA ASN A 57 24.20 -14.02 -0.59
C ASN A 57 23.73 -12.78 0.23
N ASP A 58 23.29 -11.74 -0.40
CA ASP A 58 22.83 -10.53 0.27
C ASP A 58 21.42 -10.13 -0.21
N PRO A 59 20.39 -10.95 0.10
CA PRO A 59 19.04 -10.49 -0.07
C PRO A 59 18.81 -9.47 1.02
N LYS A 60 18.64 -8.22 0.66
CA LYS A 60 18.14 -7.19 1.58
C LYS A 60 16.67 -6.95 1.28
N PRO A 61 15.78 -7.82 1.73
CA PRO A 61 14.37 -7.53 1.62
C PRO A 61 14.05 -6.37 2.54
N VAL A 62 13.39 -5.39 1.99
CA VAL A 62 12.83 -4.27 2.76
C VAL A 62 11.69 -4.83 3.60
N VAL A 63 11.85 -4.78 4.92
CA VAL A 63 10.86 -5.31 5.87
C VAL A 63 9.93 -4.22 6.39
N TYR A 64 10.48 -3.04 6.68
CA TYR A 64 9.74 -1.89 7.16
C TYR A 64 9.81 -0.77 6.15
N HIS A 65 8.66 -0.13 5.90
CA HIS A 65 8.58 1.05 5.07
C HIS A 65 8.10 2.22 5.91
N VAL A 66 8.89 3.28 5.93
CA VAL A 66 8.46 4.55 6.51
C VAL A 66 7.60 5.27 5.46
N PRO A 67 6.38 5.70 5.81
CA PRO A 67 5.43 6.30 4.86
C PRO A 67 5.77 7.76 4.55
N TRP A 68 6.94 7.98 3.93
CA TRP A 68 7.35 9.31 3.49
C TRP A 68 6.41 9.85 2.41
N LYS A 69 5.76 10.98 2.71
CA LYS A 69 4.92 11.70 1.75
C LYS A 69 5.80 12.57 0.86
N LEU A 70 5.45 12.64 -0.42
CA LEU A 70 6.10 13.56 -1.36
C LEU A 70 5.78 15.02 -1.02
N PRO A 71 6.63 15.97 -1.42
CA PRO A 71 6.32 17.39 -1.26
C PRO A 71 4.98 17.72 -1.93
N PRO A 72 4.16 18.57 -1.31
CA PRO A 72 2.87 18.96 -1.91
C PRO A 72 3.12 19.77 -3.19
N LYS A 73 2.42 19.42 -4.26
CA LYS A 73 2.40 20.20 -5.49
C LYS A 73 1.29 21.26 -5.41
N GLY A 74 1.63 22.53 -5.62
CA GLY A 74 0.68 23.65 -5.63
C GLY A 74 0.58 24.40 -4.31
N GLU A 75 -0.48 25.22 -4.13
CA GLU A 75 -0.66 26.07 -2.96
C GLU A 75 -0.61 25.27 -1.65
N SER A 76 0.03 25.87 -0.65
CA SER A 76 0.35 25.32 0.66
C SER A 76 -0.84 24.62 1.32
N LYS A 77 -0.92 23.30 1.19
CA LYS A 77 -1.84 22.48 1.98
C LYS A 77 -1.25 22.21 3.35
N THR A 78 -2.08 22.27 4.37
CA THR A 78 -1.72 21.82 5.72
C THR A 78 -1.20 20.37 5.65
N ILE A 79 0.06 20.15 6.07
CA ILE A 79 0.72 18.85 6.00
C ILE A 79 0.19 17.90 7.06
N ALA A 80 -0.05 18.42 8.25
CA ALA A 80 -0.68 17.71 9.36
C ALA A 80 -1.53 18.67 10.18
N THR A 81 -2.57 18.15 10.83
CA THR A 81 -3.45 18.89 11.71
C THR A 81 -3.20 18.58 13.19
N GLU A 82 -2.60 17.43 13.47
CA GLU A 82 -2.34 16.91 14.82
C GLU A 82 -0.95 16.24 14.86
N GLY A 83 -0.41 16.06 16.04
CA GLY A 83 0.80 15.30 16.29
C GLY A 83 2.10 16.07 16.00
N LEU A 84 3.02 15.48 15.28
CA LEU A 84 4.31 16.03 14.88
C LEU A 84 4.53 15.82 13.38
N VAL A 85 5.46 16.59 12.81
CA VAL A 85 5.94 16.41 11.44
C VAL A 85 7.46 16.21 11.48
N LEU A 86 7.92 15.09 10.95
CA LEU A 86 9.34 14.88 10.68
C LEU A 86 9.59 15.21 9.21
N TYR A 87 10.23 16.31 8.95
CA TYR A 87 10.69 16.69 7.62
C TYR A 87 12.04 16.06 7.32
N TRP A 88 12.19 15.51 6.13
CA TRP A 88 13.46 15.10 5.59
C TRP A 88 13.73 15.81 4.26
N MET A 89 14.84 16.55 4.22
CA MET A 89 15.35 17.26 3.06
C MET A 89 16.56 16.47 2.53
N PRO A 90 16.42 15.61 1.54
CA PRO A 90 17.53 14.87 0.95
C PRO A 90 18.43 15.79 0.11
N ALA A 91 19.73 15.50 0.07
CA ALA A 91 20.67 16.27 -0.74
C ALA A 91 20.55 15.95 -2.24
N SER A 92 20.02 14.77 -2.59
CA SER A 92 19.86 14.32 -3.97
C SER A 92 18.88 13.15 -4.07
N GLN A 93 18.40 12.90 -5.29
CA GLN A 93 17.58 11.72 -5.58
C GLN A 93 18.34 10.40 -5.27
N LYS A 94 19.65 10.39 -5.50
CA LYS A 94 20.48 9.22 -5.18
C LYS A 94 20.52 8.95 -3.67
N GLU A 95 20.68 9.99 -2.84
CA GLU A 95 20.64 9.87 -1.38
C GLU A 95 19.25 9.39 -0.92
N LEU A 96 18.18 9.97 -1.45
CA LEU A 96 16.82 9.54 -1.17
C LEU A 96 16.62 8.05 -1.47
N SER A 97 17.14 7.55 -2.60
CA SER A 97 16.91 6.17 -3.05
C SER A 97 17.58 5.12 -2.15
N VAL A 98 18.76 5.44 -1.57
CA VAL A 98 19.57 4.49 -0.78
C VAL A 98 19.54 4.75 0.73
N SER A 99 18.80 5.74 1.18
CA SER A 99 18.78 6.13 2.59
C SER A 99 18.11 5.11 3.49
N PRO A 100 18.72 4.75 4.64
CA PRO A 100 18.10 3.86 5.63
C PRO A 100 16.88 4.48 6.32
N LEU A 101 16.63 5.78 6.19
CA LEU A 101 15.44 6.46 6.71
C LEU A 101 14.15 5.95 6.08
N LYS A 102 14.22 5.26 4.93
CA LYS A 102 13.06 4.64 4.28
C LYS A 102 12.62 3.33 4.92
N GLU A 103 13.47 2.71 5.73
CA GLU A 103 13.33 1.31 6.16
C GLU A 103 13.43 1.11 7.67
N SER A 104 13.23 2.17 8.45
CA SER A 104 13.31 2.12 9.90
C SER A 104 12.01 1.58 10.52
N ARG A 105 12.10 0.54 11.35
CA ARG A 105 10.98 0.12 12.20
C ARG A 105 10.53 1.25 13.13
N ASN A 106 11.49 1.94 13.76
CA ASN A 106 11.18 2.98 14.72
C ASN A 106 10.44 4.15 14.08
N LEU A 107 10.91 4.64 12.92
CA LEU A 107 10.21 5.71 12.20
C LEU A 107 8.84 5.27 11.71
N SER A 108 8.66 4.00 11.31
CA SER A 108 7.34 3.50 10.92
C SER A 108 6.37 3.43 12.11
N LEU A 109 6.84 3.06 13.31
CA LEU A 109 6.04 3.12 14.54
C LEU A 109 5.72 4.54 14.97
N TYR A 110 6.63 5.48 14.80
CA TYR A 110 6.35 6.90 15.06
C TYR A 110 5.30 7.44 14.08
N ALA A 111 5.33 7.00 12.81
CA ALA A 111 4.28 7.34 11.86
C ALA A 111 2.91 6.81 12.31
N ALA A 112 2.85 5.60 12.89
CA ALA A 112 1.65 5.07 13.51
C ALA A 112 1.23 5.86 14.78
N GLN A 113 2.14 6.60 15.38
CA GLN A 113 1.92 7.44 16.57
C GLN A 113 1.79 8.93 16.20
N CYS A 114 1.14 9.23 15.10
CA CYS A 114 0.90 10.59 14.63
C CYS A 114 2.13 11.47 14.37
N VAL A 115 3.22 10.87 13.93
CA VAL A 115 4.34 11.63 13.35
C VAL A 115 4.23 11.55 11.83
N THR A 116 3.84 12.64 11.19
CA THR A 116 3.80 12.70 9.73
C THR A 116 5.22 12.70 9.17
N MET A 117 5.52 11.74 8.31
CA MET A 117 6.80 11.63 7.61
C MET A 117 6.71 12.38 6.28
N GLN A 118 7.43 13.51 6.16
CA GLN A 118 7.32 14.44 5.03
C GLN A 118 8.66 14.67 4.35
N LEU A 119 8.76 14.29 3.07
CA LEU A 119 9.84 14.78 2.22
C LEU A 119 9.62 16.26 1.94
N ALA A 120 10.66 17.06 2.01
CA ALA A 120 10.59 18.49 1.79
C ALA A 120 11.67 18.96 0.80
N ASP A 121 11.25 19.85 -0.06
CA ASP A 121 12.07 20.64 -0.96
C ASP A 121 11.61 22.11 -0.92
N GLY A 122 12.18 22.97 -1.75
CA GLY A 122 11.82 24.38 -1.79
C GLY A 122 10.35 24.72 -2.07
N SER A 123 9.51 23.73 -2.39
CA SER A 123 8.06 23.91 -2.57
C SER A 123 7.26 23.87 -1.26
N VAL A 124 7.89 23.40 -0.16
CA VAL A 124 7.25 23.32 1.16
C VAL A 124 7.24 24.69 1.82
N ALA A 125 6.10 25.09 2.37
CA ALA A 125 6.00 26.33 3.13
C ALA A 125 7.02 26.37 4.29
N ASN A 126 7.64 27.52 4.50
CA ASN A 126 8.66 27.72 5.51
C ASN A 126 9.96 26.88 5.33
N TYR A 127 10.24 26.39 4.12
CA TYR A 127 11.42 25.57 3.84
C TYR A 127 12.71 26.20 4.38
N ASP A 128 12.96 27.48 4.10
CA ASP A 128 14.15 28.19 4.57
C ASP A 128 14.24 28.24 6.10
N LYS A 129 13.11 28.40 6.79
CA LYS A 129 13.02 28.36 8.25
C LYS A 129 13.31 26.97 8.80
N LEU A 130 12.81 25.92 8.10
CA LEU A 130 13.06 24.52 8.47
C LEU A 130 14.53 24.16 8.29
N VAL A 131 15.14 24.50 7.16
CA VAL A 131 16.55 24.23 6.88
C VAL A 131 17.46 25.05 7.83
N GLY A 132 17.10 26.31 8.05
CA GLY A 132 17.83 27.18 8.99
C GLY A 132 19.31 27.31 8.69
N GLY A 133 19.71 27.38 7.41
CA GLY A 133 21.08 27.47 6.95
C GLY A 133 21.92 26.19 7.03
N SER A 134 21.32 25.05 7.40
CA SER A 134 22.02 23.75 7.41
C SER A 134 22.34 23.27 6.02
N THR A 135 23.42 22.52 5.87
CA THR A 135 23.71 21.79 4.61
C THR A 135 22.86 20.53 4.51
N LEU A 136 22.45 20.18 3.28
CA LEU A 136 21.68 18.97 3.03
C LEU A 136 22.58 17.70 3.04
N PRO A 137 22.06 16.53 3.41
CA PRO A 137 20.70 16.29 3.90
C PRO A 137 20.48 16.74 5.35
N VAL A 138 19.25 17.11 5.70
CA VAL A 138 18.87 17.49 7.07
C VAL A 138 17.50 16.88 7.41
N ALA A 139 17.32 16.50 8.68
CA ALA A 139 16.02 16.08 9.21
C ALA A 139 15.57 17.05 10.30
N VAL A 140 14.34 17.53 10.22
CA VAL A 140 13.77 18.54 11.13
C VAL A 140 12.47 18.04 11.72
N LEU A 141 12.38 17.97 13.03
CA LEU A 141 11.14 17.70 13.75
C LEU A 141 10.45 19.04 14.02
N ALA A 142 9.17 19.10 13.70
CA ALA A 142 8.37 20.32 13.80
C ALA A 142 6.96 20.03 14.33
N THR A 143 6.28 21.08 14.78
CA THR A 143 4.85 21.07 15.05
C THR A 143 4.03 21.04 13.76
N PRO A 144 2.72 20.71 13.80
CA PRO A 144 1.87 20.65 12.59
C PRO A 144 1.84 21.96 11.78
N ASP A 145 2.00 23.10 12.42
CA ASP A 145 2.06 24.41 11.76
C ASP A 145 3.42 24.72 11.10
N GLY A 146 4.35 23.76 11.14
CA GLY A 146 5.68 23.88 10.54
C GLY A 146 6.71 24.64 11.40
N THR A 147 6.43 24.87 12.70
CA THR A 147 7.41 25.47 13.60
C THR A 147 8.47 24.43 14.00
N PRO A 148 9.76 24.66 13.68
CA PRO A 148 10.83 23.72 14.02
C PRO A 148 11.00 23.56 15.54
N ILE A 149 11.12 22.31 16.01
CA ILE A 149 11.41 21.97 17.40
C ILE A 149 12.88 21.65 17.57
N LYS A 150 13.38 20.72 16.78
CA LYS A 150 14.79 20.25 16.78
C LYS A 150 15.17 19.75 15.40
N LYS A 151 16.47 19.67 15.12
CA LYS A 151 16.98 19.13 13.85
C LYS A 151 18.17 18.20 14.08
N VAL A 152 18.40 17.32 13.11
CA VAL A 152 19.62 16.52 12.94
C VAL A 152 20.28 16.96 11.64
N GLU A 153 21.48 17.45 11.74
CA GLU A 153 22.32 17.85 10.62
C GLU A 153 23.13 16.65 10.12
N ASN A 154 23.52 16.69 8.86
CA ASN A 154 24.32 15.60 8.31
C ASN A 154 25.74 15.57 8.91
N ALA A 155 26.30 14.37 9.01
CA ALA A 155 27.69 14.12 9.29
C ALA A 155 28.34 13.49 8.05
N GLY A 156 29.23 14.26 7.40
CA GLY A 156 29.89 13.81 6.17
C GLY A 156 28.94 13.53 5.00
N GLY A 157 27.90 14.37 4.83
CA GLY A 157 26.93 14.27 3.74
C GLY A 157 25.87 13.18 3.90
N LYS A 158 25.71 12.61 5.11
CA LYS A 158 24.71 11.56 5.39
C LYS A 158 24.02 11.81 6.72
N LEU A 159 22.73 11.47 6.80
CA LEU A 159 22.01 11.41 8.07
C LEU A 159 22.21 10.03 8.72
N LYS A 160 22.50 10.03 10.01
CA LYS A 160 22.53 8.81 10.81
C LYS A 160 21.12 8.48 11.28
N ILE A 161 20.61 7.33 10.89
CA ILE A 161 19.26 6.87 11.23
C ILE A 161 19.00 6.89 12.75
N THR A 162 19.98 6.47 13.55
CA THR A 162 19.87 6.43 15.02
C THR A 162 19.71 7.82 15.64
N GLU A 163 20.30 8.84 15.04
CA GLU A 163 20.16 10.23 15.49
C GLU A 163 18.76 10.79 15.15
N VAL A 164 18.24 10.45 13.96
CA VAL A 164 16.88 10.84 13.55
C VAL A 164 15.82 10.10 14.38
N GLU A 165 16.00 8.81 14.62
CA GLU A 165 15.12 8.04 15.50
C GLU A 165 15.12 8.60 16.93
N LYS A 166 16.31 8.93 17.45
CA LYS A 166 16.46 9.52 18.78
C LYS A 166 15.80 10.89 18.86
N LEU A 167 15.95 11.73 17.84
CA LEU A 167 15.30 13.05 17.75
C LEU A 167 13.79 12.95 18.01
N VAL A 168 13.13 12.04 17.31
CA VAL A 168 11.68 11.85 17.41
C VAL A 168 11.32 11.17 18.74
N GLY A 169 12.04 10.11 19.11
CA GLY A 169 11.79 9.36 20.36
C GLY A 169 11.93 10.19 21.62
N ASP A 170 12.95 11.04 21.69
CA ASP A 170 13.16 11.96 22.83
C ASP A 170 12.02 12.97 22.96
N GLU A 171 11.49 13.49 21.84
CA GLU A 171 10.38 14.44 21.86
C GLU A 171 9.06 13.75 22.28
N ILE A 172 8.79 12.55 21.74
CA ILE A 172 7.62 11.75 22.15
C ILE A 172 7.69 11.45 23.65
N LYS A 173 8.86 11.07 24.15
CA LYS A 173 9.06 10.83 25.58
C LYS A 173 8.81 12.09 26.41
N THR A 174 9.37 13.24 26.02
CA THR A 174 9.18 14.50 26.72
C THR A 174 7.69 14.88 26.81
N ARG A 175 6.95 14.76 25.70
CA ARG A 175 5.50 14.99 25.69
C ARG A 175 4.75 14.00 26.58
N SER A 176 5.12 12.73 26.50
CA SER A 176 4.55 11.69 27.37
C SER A 176 4.71 12.02 28.84
N ASP A 177 5.93 12.39 29.27
CA ASP A 177 6.25 12.73 30.66
C ASP A 177 5.49 13.99 31.13
N ASN A 178 5.28 14.97 30.24
CA ASN A 178 4.49 16.17 30.56
C ASN A 178 3.00 15.82 30.74
N ILE A 179 2.43 14.99 29.87
CA ILE A 179 1.05 14.52 30.00
C ILE A 179 0.83 13.74 31.30
N ASP A 180 1.80 12.94 31.74
CA ASP A 180 1.72 12.23 33.04
C ASP A 180 1.67 13.21 34.23
N LYS A 181 2.44 14.32 34.15
CA LYS A 181 2.34 15.40 35.15
C LYS A 181 0.99 16.10 35.11
N GLU A 182 0.48 16.45 33.93
CA GLU A 182 -0.83 17.06 33.77
C GLU A 182 -1.96 16.16 34.32
N LEU A 183 -1.91 14.85 34.09
CA LEU A 183 -2.85 13.91 34.67
C LEU A 183 -2.76 13.84 36.19
N ALA A 184 -1.55 13.86 36.75
CA ALA A 184 -1.35 13.89 38.20
C ALA A 184 -1.88 15.19 38.81
N ASP A 185 -1.59 16.32 38.21
CA ASP A 185 -2.04 17.65 38.63
C ASP A 185 -3.58 17.76 38.56
N ALA A 186 -4.18 17.30 37.46
CA ALA A 186 -5.65 17.24 37.32
C ALA A 186 -6.30 16.43 38.45
N LYS A 187 -5.74 15.26 38.77
CA LYS A 187 -6.22 14.43 39.87
C LYS A 187 -6.09 15.12 41.24
N ALA A 188 -4.98 15.82 41.47
CA ALA A 188 -4.76 16.59 42.71
C ALA A 188 -5.79 17.74 42.82
N ARG A 189 -6.08 18.46 41.73
CA ARG A 189 -7.11 19.52 41.66
C ARG A 189 -8.51 18.98 41.96
N VAL A 190 -8.88 17.80 41.43
CA VAL A 190 -10.14 17.15 41.79
C VAL A 190 -10.20 16.94 43.31
N SER A 191 -9.12 16.45 43.92
CA SER A 191 -9.05 16.17 45.34
C SER A 191 -9.11 17.41 46.23
N SER A 192 -8.62 18.55 45.74
CA SER A 192 -8.69 19.86 46.42
C SER A 192 -9.96 20.64 46.18
N GLY A 193 -10.88 20.11 45.35
CA GLY A 193 -12.14 20.81 45.00
C GLY A 193 -12.05 21.77 43.83
N ASP A 194 -10.88 21.98 43.21
CA ASP A 194 -10.68 22.77 42.00
C ASP A 194 -11.11 21.99 40.76
N ARG A 195 -12.45 21.84 40.63
CA ARG A 195 -13.07 21.08 39.54
C ARG A 195 -12.81 21.70 38.16
N SER A 196 -12.89 23.03 38.05
CA SER A 196 -12.71 23.73 36.78
C SER A 196 -11.29 23.60 36.26
N GLY A 197 -10.30 23.80 37.12
CA GLY A 197 -8.89 23.61 36.74
C GLY A 197 -8.54 22.17 36.39
N ALA A 198 -9.18 21.18 37.05
CA ALA A 198 -9.03 19.78 36.67
C ALA A 198 -9.62 19.47 35.30
N ILE A 199 -10.81 20.01 34.99
CA ILE A 199 -11.46 19.82 33.68
C ILE A 199 -10.60 20.37 32.56
N GLU A 200 -10.00 21.53 32.69
CA GLU A 200 -9.13 22.10 31.66
C GLU A 200 -7.89 21.22 31.41
N LEU A 201 -7.21 20.76 32.45
CA LEU A 201 -6.08 19.83 32.28
C LEU A 201 -6.48 18.51 31.63
N TYR A 202 -7.62 17.92 32.03
CA TYR A 202 -8.08 16.70 31.36
C TYR A 202 -8.48 16.95 29.91
N LYS A 203 -9.03 18.09 29.54
CA LYS A 203 -9.30 18.46 28.14
C LYS A 203 -8.04 18.57 27.32
N THR A 204 -6.98 19.18 27.87
CA THR A 204 -5.66 19.26 27.22
C THR A 204 -5.13 17.86 26.93
N VAL A 205 -5.14 16.97 27.92
CA VAL A 205 -4.69 15.59 27.72
C VAL A 205 -5.59 14.81 26.74
N ALA A 206 -6.92 15.01 26.79
CA ALA A 206 -7.84 14.35 25.88
C ALA A 206 -7.65 14.78 24.41
N ALA A 207 -7.16 16.00 24.17
CA ALA A 207 -6.82 16.49 22.82
C ALA A 207 -5.63 15.73 22.22
N GLU A 208 -4.73 15.19 23.03
CA GLU A 208 -3.55 14.44 22.59
C GLU A 208 -3.86 12.98 22.16
N LYS A 209 -5.10 12.70 21.80
CA LYS A 209 -5.60 11.36 21.45
C LYS A 209 -4.85 10.69 20.30
N CYS A 210 -4.31 11.48 19.38
CA CYS A 210 -3.59 10.95 18.23
C CYS A 210 -2.23 10.36 18.63
N MET A 211 -1.46 11.07 19.44
CA MET A 211 -0.14 10.62 19.88
C MET A 211 -0.21 9.70 21.11
N PHE A 212 -1.14 9.96 22.02
CA PHE A 212 -1.22 9.26 23.32
C PHE A 212 -2.63 8.74 23.63
N PRO A 213 -3.18 7.81 22.81
CA PRO A 213 -4.57 7.38 22.92
C PRO A 213 -4.91 6.79 24.30
N LYS A 214 -4.00 6.07 24.95
CA LYS A 214 -4.23 5.51 26.30
C LYS A 214 -4.42 6.62 27.35
N LYS A 215 -3.57 7.64 27.31
CA LYS A 215 -3.62 8.76 28.26
C LYS A 215 -4.85 9.64 27.98
N ALA A 216 -5.14 9.90 26.72
CA ALA A 216 -6.36 10.62 26.30
C ALA A 216 -7.64 9.87 26.72
N LYS A 217 -7.65 8.53 26.61
CA LYS A 217 -8.77 7.70 27.08
C LYS A 217 -8.96 7.80 28.60
N THR A 218 -7.87 7.84 29.36
CA THR A 218 -7.92 8.06 30.81
C THR A 218 -8.50 9.45 31.12
N ALA A 219 -8.01 10.52 30.50
CA ALA A 219 -8.52 11.87 30.68
C ALA A 219 -10.01 11.97 30.31
N THR A 220 -10.41 11.36 29.18
CA THR A 220 -11.81 11.31 28.74
C THR A 220 -12.72 10.60 29.78
N ALA A 221 -12.25 9.54 30.40
CA ALA A 221 -13.01 8.84 31.44
C ALA A 221 -13.21 9.71 32.69
N GLU A 222 -12.18 10.45 33.10
CA GLU A 222 -12.26 11.38 34.24
C GLU A 222 -13.17 12.58 33.92
N LEU A 223 -13.09 13.14 32.72
CA LEU A 223 -14.01 14.19 32.28
C LEU A 223 -15.48 13.77 32.34
N LYS A 224 -15.79 12.53 31.93
CA LYS A 224 -17.15 11.98 32.05
C LYS A 224 -17.61 11.91 33.51
N LYS A 225 -16.75 11.51 34.45
CA LYS A 225 -17.05 11.50 35.89
C LYS A 225 -17.32 12.91 36.43
N LEU A 226 -16.67 13.90 35.82
CA LEU A 226 -16.87 15.31 36.13
C LEU A 226 -18.07 15.93 35.37
N GLY A 227 -18.88 15.13 34.68
CA GLY A 227 -20.12 15.60 34.03
C GLY A 227 -19.93 16.25 32.67
N GLU A 228 -18.74 16.18 32.04
CA GLU A 228 -18.49 16.65 30.69
C GLU A 228 -19.03 15.63 29.66
N ALA A 229 -20.04 16.02 28.85
CA ALA A 229 -20.83 15.08 28.04
C ALA A 229 -20.29 14.86 26.61
N ASN A 230 -19.52 15.78 26.03
CA ASN A 230 -19.16 15.76 24.61
C ASN A 230 -17.67 15.54 24.36
N ILE A 231 -17.21 14.34 24.68
CA ILE A 231 -15.80 13.98 24.45
C ILE A 231 -15.75 12.81 23.48
N GLY A 232 -15.07 12.99 22.34
CA GLY A 232 -14.92 11.96 21.33
C GLY A 232 -14.31 10.67 21.92
N MET A 233 -14.84 9.49 21.50
CA MET A 233 -14.30 8.21 21.95
C MET A 233 -12.90 7.97 21.38
N VAL A 234 -11.95 7.59 22.24
CA VAL A 234 -10.64 7.07 21.86
C VAL A 234 -10.73 5.54 21.88
N THR A 235 -10.54 4.93 20.72
CA THR A 235 -10.88 3.51 20.51
C THR A 235 -9.71 2.53 20.49
N SER A 236 -8.48 2.98 20.38
CA SER A 236 -7.33 2.08 20.23
C SER A 236 -6.14 2.43 21.12
N ASP A 237 -5.39 1.41 21.47
CA ASP A 237 -4.05 1.54 22.03
C ASP A 237 -3.05 1.62 20.88
N GLY A 238 -2.22 2.66 20.85
CA GLY A 238 -1.18 2.83 19.84
C GLY A 238 0.02 1.91 20.09
N PRO A 239 0.92 1.82 19.11
CA PRO A 239 2.13 1.02 19.22
C PRO A 239 3.03 1.52 20.34
N ASN A 240 3.70 0.59 21.03
CA ASN A 240 4.74 0.92 22.00
C ASN A 240 6.10 0.84 21.31
N TYR A 241 6.87 1.89 21.43
CA TYR A 241 8.26 1.88 20.99
C TYR A 241 9.14 1.28 22.10
N GLU A 242 9.74 0.12 21.81
CA GLU A 242 10.74 -0.52 22.67
C GLU A 242 12.02 -0.79 21.86
N PRO A 243 13.08 0.02 22.05
CA PRO A 243 14.33 -0.15 21.29
C PRO A 243 14.95 -1.54 21.41
N ALA A 244 14.83 -2.17 22.58
CA ALA A 244 15.36 -3.51 22.84
C ALA A 244 14.73 -4.61 21.96
N LEU A 245 13.47 -4.46 21.58
CA LEU A 245 12.77 -5.42 20.72
C LEU A 245 13.06 -5.23 19.24
N THR A 246 13.46 -4.03 18.81
CA THR A 246 13.57 -3.66 17.40
C THR A 246 14.45 -4.62 16.61
N THR A 247 15.69 -4.87 17.06
CA THR A 247 16.63 -5.75 16.36
C THR A 247 16.08 -7.18 16.26
N SER A 248 15.50 -7.70 17.34
CA SER A 248 14.94 -9.05 17.38
C SER A 248 13.77 -9.21 16.41
N ILE A 249 12.82 -8.26 16.41
CA ILE A 249 11.64 -8.29 15.53
C ILE A 249 12.07 -8.16 14.06
N VAL A 250 12.96 -7.22 13.74
CA VAL A 250 13.47 -7.04 12.38
C VAL A 250 14.14 -8.31 11.87
N ASN A 251 14.91 -9.01 12.71
CA ASN A 251 15.54 -10.26 12.32
C ASN A 251 14.51 -11.38 12.05
N VAL A 252 13.47 -11.49 12.88
CA VAL A 252 12.39 -12.46 12.67
C VAL A 252 11.62 -12.14 11.37
N MET A 253 11.31 -10.87 11.13
CA MET A 253 10.66 -10.43 9.89
C MET A 253 11.51 -10.74 8.66
N LYS A 254 12.82 -10.48 8.70
CA LYS A 254 13.74 -10.84 7.60
C LYS A 254 13.76 -12.34 7.32
N GLN A 255 13.73 -13.19 8.35
CA GLN A 255 13.63 -14.64 8.18
C GLN A 255 12.30 -15.04 7.51
N GLY A 256 11.20 -14.40 7.89
CA GLY A 256 9.88 -14.59 7.27
C GLY A 256 9.90 -14.25 5.80
N LEU A 257 10.41 -13.07 5.44
CA LEU A 257 10.48 -12.61 4.07
C LEU A 257 11.45 -13.47 3.21
N PHE A 258 12.59 -13.88 3.78
CA PHE A 258 13.47 -14.84 3.12
C PHE A 258 12.77 -16.17 2.83
N ALA A 259 11.97 -16.68 3.78
CA ALA A 259 11.18 -17.90 3.58
C ALA A 259 10.11 -17.70 2.49
N GLU A 260 9.40 -16.57 2.49
CA GLU A 260 8.39 -16.20 1.50
C GLU A 260 8.98 -16.14 0.09
N ASN A 261 10.08 -15.42 -0.09
CA ASN A 261 10.78 -15.28 -1.37
C ASN A 261 11.30 -16.62 -1.93
N ASN A 262 11.51 -17.61 -1.06
CA ASN A 262 11.88 -18.97 -1.43
C ASN A 262 10.69 -19.94 -1.52
N GLY A 263 9.44 -19.45 -1.52
CA GLY A 263 8.24 -20.27 -1.63
C GLY A 263 7.92 -21.11 -0.39
N ARG A 264 8.61 -20.86 0.74
CA ARG A 264 8.40 -21.58 2.00
C ARG A 264 7.33 -20.87 2.86
N TYR A 265 6.10 -20.82 2.34
CA TYR A 265 5.02 -19.99 2.88
C TYR A 265 4.61 -20.34 4.31
N ILE A 266 4.62 -21.63 4.69
CA ILE A 266 4.33 -22.05 6.07
C ILE A 266 5.39 -21.52 7.03
N GLN A 267 6.67 -21.55 6.64
CA GLN A 267 7.74 -20.98 7.45
C GLN A 267 7.62 -19.46 7.56
N ALA A 268 7.26 -18.78 6.44
CA ALA A 268 7.00 -17.35 6.44
C ALA A 268 5.86 -16.98 7.41
N GLU A 269 4.73 -17.71 7.35
CA GLU A 269 3.61 -17.54 8.30
C GLU A 269 4.07 -17.65 9.76
N GLN A 270 4.85 -18.68 10.08
CA GLN A 270 5.37 -18.88 11.45
C GLN A 270 6.21 -17.70 11.92
N MET A 271 7.10 -17.18 11.06
CA MET A 271 7.96 -16.04 11.41
C MET A 271 7.16 -14.76 11.58
N TYR A 272 6.23 -14.45 10.67
CA TYR A 272 5.39 -13.27 10.82
C TYR A 272 4.46 -13.32 12.03
N ARG A 273 3.91 -14.49 12.34
CA ARG A 273 3.14 -14.69 13.60
C ARG A 273 3.99 -14.53 14.84
N LYS A 274 5.24 -15.03 14.81
CA LYS A 274 6.20 -14.82 15.90
C LYS A 274 6.50 -13.33 16.08
N ALA A 275 6.76 -12.59 15.02
CA ALA A 275 6.98 -11.15 15.07
C ALA A 275 5.76 -10.41 15.66
N ASN A 276 4.55 -10.75 15.21
CA ASN A 276 3.31 -10.18 15.76
C ASN A 276 3.09 -10.51 17.25
N ALA A 277 3.54 -11.68 17.71
CA ALA A 277 3.45 -12.04 19.13
C ALA A 277 4.48 -11.28 19.99
N MET A 278 5.62 -10.88 19.42
CA MET A 278 6.65 -10.10 20.10
C MET A 278 6.21 -8.65 20.33
N ASP A 279 5.48 -8.07 19.37
CA ASP A 279 4.89 -6.74 19.49
C ASP A 279 3.53 -6.72 18.77
N ARG A 280 2.46 -6.79 19.54
CA ARG A 280 1.08 -6.80 19.00
C ARG A 280 0.60 -5.44 18.53
N ASN A 281 1.33 -4.38 18.87
CA ASN A 281 1.00 -3.02 18.45
C ASN A 281 1.75 -2.60 17.15
N ASP A 282 2.67 -3.44 16.67
CA ASP A 282 3.31 -3.25 15.37
C ASP A 282 2.39 -3.80 14.25
N PRO A 283 1.84 -2.97 13.35
CA PRO A 283 0.96 -3.42 12.28
C PRO A 283 1.72 -4.17 11.17
N THR A 284 3.05 -4.03 11.10
CA THR A 284 3.85 -4.57 10.00
C THR A 284 3.75 -6.08 9.86
N PRO A 285 3.87 -6.91 10.93
CA PRO A 285 3.70 -8.35 10.80
C PRO A 285 2.31 -8.77 10.29
N LEU A 286 1.26 -8.05 10.72
CA LEU A 286 -0.12 -8.30 10.25
C LEU A 286 -0.28 -7.96 8.77
N ARG A 287 0.38 -6.89 8.29
CA ARG A 287 0.39 -6.51 6.88
C ARG A 287 0.99 -7.63 6.03
N TYR A 288 2.16 -8.16 6.40
CA TYR A 288 2.79 -9.27 5.71
C TYR A 288 1.95 -10.56 5.77
N LEU A 289 1.34 -10.87 6.93
CA LEU A 289 0.41 -12.00 7.05
C LEU A 289 -0.81 -11.87 6.15
N GLY A 290 -1.40 -10.68 6.08
CA GLY A 290 -2.55 -10.42 5.21
C GLY A 290 -2.23 -10.67 3.73
N GLU A 291 -1.10 -10.15 3.26
CA GLU A 291 -0.63 -10.35 1.89
C GLU A 291 -0.23 -11.81 1.63
N LEU A 292 0.49 -12.46 2.55
CA LEU A 292 0.85 -13.87 2.44
C LEU A 292 -0.38 -14.77 2.33
N TYR A 293 -1.39 -14.57 3.18
CA TYR A 293 -2.63 -15.34 3.13
C TYR A 293 -3.40 -15.07 1.85
N ARG A 294 -3.42 -13.84 1.36
CA ARG A 294 -4.16 -13.45 0.17
C ARG A 294 -3.50 -13.98 -1.10
N HIS A 295 -2.18 -13.83 -1.24
CA HIS A 295 -1.47 -14.11 -2.49
C HIS A 295 -0.87 -15.50 -2.59
N HIS A 296 -0.37 -16.05 -1.48
CA HIS A 296 0.44 -17.26 -1.52
C HIS A 296 -0.21 -18.48 -0.89
N ILE A 297 -1.02 -18.28 0.14
CA ILE A 297 -1.71 -19.38 0.82
C ILE A 297 -3.16 -19.55 0.32
N GLY A 298 -3.76 -18.48 -0.21
CA GLY A 298 -5.15 -18.48 -0.67
C GLY A 298 -6.19 -18.50 0.46
N ASN A 299 -5.77 -18.29 1.71
CA ASN A 299 -6.68 -18.25 2.87
C ASN A 299 -7.23 -16.85 3.11
N TRP A 300 -8.27 -16.49 2.38
CA TRP A 300 -8.85 -15.15 2.43
C TRP A 300 -9.56 -14.83 3.76
N THR A 301 -10.03 -15.83 4.48
CA THR A 301 -10.59 -15.62 5.83
C THR A 301 -9.51 -15.11 6.78
N LYS A 302 -8.33 -15.74 6.80
CA LYS A 302 -7.19 -15.26 7.59
C LYS A 302 -6.67 -13.90 7.09
N ALA A 303 -6.65 -13.67 5.77
CA ALA A 303 -6.26 -12.39 5.18
C ALA A 303 -7.17 -11.26 5.67
N ARG A 304 -8.52 -11.44 5.60
CA ARG A 304 -9.49 -10.47 6.12
C ARG A 304 -9.31 -10.21 7.61
N SER A 305 -9.06 -11.28 8.39
CA SER A 305 -8.82 -11.14 9.83
C SER A 305 -7.59 -10.27 10.10
N ALA A 306 -6.47 -10.51 9.41
CA ALA A 306 -5.25 -9.72 9.58
C ALA A 306 -5.44 -8.25 9.19
N PHE A 307 -6.07 -7.98 8.04
CA PHE A 307 -6.33 -6.61 7.59
C PHE A 307 -7.32 -5.87 8.49
N ASN A 308 -8.38 -6.54 8.99
CA ASN A 308 -9.30 -5.93 9.94
C ASN A 308 -8.64 -5.63 11.29
N GLN A 309 -7.69 -6.46 11.75
CA GLN A 309 -6.91 -6.14 12.95
C GLN A 309 -6.11 -4.85 12.74
N ILE A 310 -5.47 -4.65 11.57
CA ILE A 310 -4.76 -3.40 11.25
C ILE A 310 -5.72 -2.19 11.32
N LEU A 311 -6.93 -2.31 10.78
CA LEU A 311 -7.91 -1.21 10.80
C LEU A 311 -8.48 -0.92 12.20
N ASN A 312 -8.45 -1.92 13.10
CA ASN A 312 -8.94 -1.78 14.47
C ASN A 312 -7.87 -1.31 15.47
N MET A 313 -6.62 -1.20 15.04
CA MET A 313 -5.52 -0.68 15.85
C MET A 313 -5.09 0.70 15.34
N GLN A 314 -4.34 1.43 16.15
CA GLN A 314 -3.66 2.63 15.67
C GLN A 314 -2.50 2.22 14.77
N SER A 315 -2.71 2.31 13.46
CA SER A 315 -1.74 1.90 12.44
C SER A 315 -1.13 3.09 11.73
N ASP A 316 0.06 2.90 11.17
CA ASP A 316 0.64 3.87 10.25
C ASP A 316 -0.18 3.97 8.95
N PRO A 317 -0.11 5.11 8.24
CA PRO A 317 -0.90 5.32 7.03
C PRO A 317 -0.67 4.25 5.95
N LEU A 318 0.57 3.77 5.80
CA LEU A 318 0.90 2.73 4.82
C LEU A 318 0.23 1.40 5.16
N SER A 319 0.30 0.95 6.42
CA SER A 319 -0.35 -0.30 6.85
C SER A 319 -1.87 -0.23 6.71
N THR A 320 -2.47 0.91 7.07
CA THR A 320 -3.90 1.17 6.85
C THR A 320 -4.26 1.11 5.38
N ALA A 321 -3.48 1.75 4.50
CA ALA A 321 -3.72 1.74 3.07
C ALA A 321 -3.61 0.33 2.46
N VAL A 322 -2.59 -0.45 2.86
CA VAL A 322 -2.44 -1.85 2.41
C VAL A 322 -3.63 -2.70 2.87
N ALA A 323 -4.08 -2.55 4.10
CA ALA A 323 -5.25 -3.28 4.61
C ALA A 323 -6.53 -2.93 3.83
N LEU A 324 -6.79 -1.65 3.56
CA LEU A 324 -7.91 -1.19 2.75
C LEU A 324 -7.83 -1.70 1.31
N HIS A 325 -6.64 -1.68 0.71
CA HIS A 325 -6.40 -2.25 -0.62
C HIS A 325 -6.71 -3.74 -0.67
N GLY A 326 -6.14 -4.53 0.25
CA GLY A 326 -6.36 -5.96 0.32
C GLY A 326 -7.83 -6.34 0.53
N LEU A 327 -8.51 -5.65 1.45
CA LEU A 327 -9.96 -5.83 1.67
C LEU A 327 -10.76 -5.40 0.43
N GLY A 328 -10.40 -4.31 -0.22
CA GLY A 328 -11.04 -3.84 -1.44
C GLY A 328 -10.97 -4.87 -2.56
N LYS A 329 -9.77 -5.40 -2.82
CA LYS A 329 -9.56 -6.48 -3.81
C LYS A 329 -10.43 -7.70 -3.52
N MET A 330 -10.40 -8.20 -2.29
CA MET A 330 -11.20 -9.36 -1.90
C MET A 330 -12.70 -9.09 -1.99
N THR A 331 -13.16 -7.88 -1.69
CA THR A 331 -14.57 -7.48 -1.79
C THR A 331 -15.04 -7.43 -3.24
N ILE A 332 -14.20 -6.96 -4.17
CA ILE A 332 -14.45 -7.03 -5.61
C ILE A 332 -14.61 -8.48 -6.06
N HIS A 333 -13.72 -9.36 -5.63
CA HIS A 333 -13.78 -10.78 -5.97
C HIS A 333 -15.01 -11.51 -5.38
N ASP A 334 -15.55 -11.02 -4.26
CA ASP A 334 -16.83 -11.52 -3.71
C ASP A 334 -18.06 -11.03 -4.50
N GLY A 335 -17.86 -10.15 -5.50
CA GLY A 335 -18.91 -9.60 -6.36
C GLY A 335 -19.43 -8.22 -5.93
N ASP A 336 -18.98 -7.65 -4.82
CA ASP A 336 -19.37 -6.30 -4.41
C ASP A 336 -18.33 -5.27 -4.93
N PHE A 337 -18.43 -5.02 -6.24
CA PHE A 337 -17.51 -4.14 -6.95
C PHE A 337 -17.48 -2.72 -6.38
N LYS A 338 -18.67 -2.11 -6.17
CA LYS A 338 -18.76 -0.71 -5.71
C LYS A 338 -18.12 -0.52 -4.34
N LYS A 339 -18.38 -1.42 -3.41
CA LYS A 339 -17.81 -1.38 -2.08
C LYS A 339 -16.31 -1.62 -2.11
N GLY A 340 -15.84 -2.59 -2.90
CA GLY A 340 -14.42 -2.87 -3.06
C GLY A 340 -13.66 -1.69 -3.68
N LEU A 341 -14.24 -1.06 -4.70
CA LEU A 341 -13.68 0.13 -5.33
C LEU A 341 -13.57 1.30 -4.33
N SER A 342 -14.62 1.54 -3.53
CA SER A 342 -14.60 2.56 -2.47
C SER A 342 -13.52 2.31 -1.41
N LEU A 343 -13.27 1.04 -1.04
CA LEU A 343 -12.18 0.69 -0.12
C LEU A 343 -10.81 1.00 -0.73
N MET A 344 -10.63 0.74 -2.02
CA MET A 344 -9.38 1.05 -2.72
C MET A 344 -9.16 2.56 -2.90
N GLU A 345 -10.21 3.33 -3.15
CA GLU A 345 -10.13 4.80 -3.17
C GLU A 345 -9.72 5.34 -1.80
N LYS A 346 -10.35 4.86 -0.72
CA LYS A 346 -9.92 5.20 0.66
C LYS A 346 -8.47 4.83 0.93
N SER A 347 -7.99 3.69 0.39
CA SER A 347 -6.57 3.31 0.48
C SER A 347 -5.67 4.38 -0.16
N ALA A 348 -6.01 4.81 -1.37
CA ALA A 348 -5.25 5.84 -2.10
C ALA A 348 -5.29 7.22 -1.43
N ASP A 349 -6.36 7.53 -0.69
CA ASP A 349 -6.51 8.78 0.05
C ASP A 349 -5.73 8.78 1.37
N VAL A 350 -5.69 7.63 2.06
CA VAL A 350 -4.92 7.48 3.32
C VAL A 350 -3.42 7.54 3.03
N TYR A 351 -2.96 6.76 2.06
CA TYR A 351 -1.56 6.76 1.62
C TYR A 351 -1.48 6.27 0.17
N PRO A 352 -0.92 7.06 -0.74
CA PRO A 352 -0.86 6.67 -2.14
C PRO A 352 0.15 5.54 -2.35
N ILE A 353 -0.34 4.36 -2.67
CA ILE A 353 0.46 3.20 -3.06
C ILE A 353 0.36 3.07 -4.58
N ALA A 354 1.48 2.99 -5.29
CA ALA A 354 1.51 2.88 -6.74
C ALA A 354 0.65 1.71 -7.25
N LEU A 355 0.71 0.55 -6.59
CA LEU A 355 -0.12 -0.61 -6.90
C LEU A 355 -1.63 -0.29 -6.79
N THR A 356 -2.06 0.39 -5.73
CA THR A 356 -3.46 0.79 -5.56
C THR A 356 -3.91 1.72 -6.68
N LEU A 357 -3.07 2.69 -7.04
CA LEU A 357 -3.38 3.65 -8.11
C LEU A 357 -3.48 2.96 -9.48
N ARG A 358 -2.56 2.03 -9.79
CA ARG A 358 -2.63 1.22 -11.02
C ARG A 358 -3.93 0.40 -11.07
N ASN A 359 -4.29 -0.24 -9.98
CA ASN A 359 -5.52 -1.02 -9.88
C ASN A 359 -6.77 -0.16 -10.06
N LEU A 360 -6.82 1.02 -9.42
CA LEU A 360 -7.91 1.98 -9.62
C LEU A 360 -8.01 2.45 -11.07
N ALA A 361 -6.87 2.69 -11.72
CA ALA A 361 -6.85 3.05 -13.14
C ALA A 361 -7.49 1.95 -14.01
N VAL A 362 -7.13 0.69 -13.79
CA VAL A 362 -7.73 -0.46 -14.52
C VAL A 362 -9.22 -0.57 -14.26
N TYR A 363 -9.65 -0.49 -13.01
CA TYR A 363 -11.08 -0.61 -12.67
C TYR A 363 -11.91 0.53 -13.24
N TRP A 364 -11.46 1.77 -13.15
CA TRP A 364 -12.16 2.89 -13.75
C TRP A 364 -12.16 2.86 -15.28
N ASN A 365 -11.11 2.30 -15.90
CA ASN A 365 -11.10 2.06 -17.33
C ASN A 365 -12.16 1.01 -17.74
N SER A 366 -12.31 -0.07 -16.99
CA SER A 366 -13.33 -1.10 -17.26
C SER A 366 -14.76 -0.59 -17.10
N GLU A 367 -14.97 0.43 -16.25
CA GLU A 367 -16.26 1.12 -16.09
C GLU A 367 -16.50 2.20 -17.18
N GLY A 368 -15.56 2.41 -18.09
CA GLY A 368 -15.63 3.46 -19.11
C GLY A 368 -15.31 4.87 -18.62
N GLU A 369 -14.87 5.02 -17.36
CA GLU A 369 -14.53 6.29 -16.72
C GLU A 369 -13.09 6.70 -17.04
N LEU A 370 -12.81 6.93 -18.33
CA LEU A 370 -11.45 7.17 -18.84
C LEU A 370 -10.74 8.35 -18.16
N ALA A 371 -11.46 9.40 -17.80
CA ALA A 371 -10.87 10.56 -17.12
C ALA A 371 -10.31 10.18 -15.74
N LYS A 372 -11.04 9.36 -14.98
CA LYS A 372 -10.59 8.86 -13.67
C LYS A 372 -9.43 7.88 -13.84
N ALA A 373 -9.51 6.97 -14.82
CA ALA A 373 -8.44 6.03 -15.12
C ALA A 373 -7.12 6.76 -15.42
N ASN A 374 -7.17 7.79 -16.26
CA ASN A 374 -6.02 8.63 -16.57
C ASN A 374 -5.50 9.38 -15.33
N ALA A 375 -6.38 9.94 -14.50
CA ALA A 375 -5.97 10.63 -13.28
C ALA A 375 -5.22 9.72 -12.31
N TYR A 376 -5.66 8.48 -12.10
CA TYR A 376 -4.95 7.50 -11.27
C TYR A 376 -3.64 7.04 -11.89
N THR A 377 -3.59 6.88 -13.21
CA THR A 377 -2.35 6.58 -13.93
C THR A 377 -1.30 7.68 -13.76
N GLN A 378 -1.71 8.95 -13.89
CA GLN A 378 -0.83 10.09 -13.66
C GLN A 378 -0.33 10.16 -12.22
N ARG A 379 -1.21 9.95 -11.24
CA ARG A 379 -0.80 9.88 -9.82
C ARG A 379 0.22 8.77 -9.58
N ALA A 380 0.10 7.60 -10.23
CA ALA A 380 1.08 6.52 -10.10
C ALA A 380 2.45 6.92 -10.68
N LEU A 381 2.46 7.56 -11.85
CA LEU A 381 3.69 8.09 -12.47
C LEU A 381 4.33 9.20 -11.64
N GLU A 382 3.53 10.06 -10.99
CA GLU A 382 4.04 11.12 -10.11
C GLU A 382 4.69 10.59 -8.84
N LEU A 383 4.23 9.44 -8.34
CA LEU A 383 4.86 8.79 -7.18
C LEU A 383 6.27 8.28 -7.50
N ASP A 384 6.41 7.65 -8.66
CA ASP A 384 7.70 7.16 -9.15
C ASP A 384 7.65 7.09 -10.69
N PRO A 385 8.17 8.11 -11.38
CA PRO A 385 8.19 8.18 -12.84
C PRO A 385 9.18 7.19 -13.47
N GLU A 386 10.15 6.70 -12.69
CA GLU A 386 11.13 5.73 -13.14
C GLU A 386 10.73 4.28 -12.84
N ASP A 387 9.65 4.05 -12.07
CA ASP A 387 9.12 2.71 -11.83
C ASP A 387 8.65 2.11 -13.17
N PRO A 388 9.29 1.03 -13.64
CA PRO A 388 8.96 0.43 -14.92
C PRO A 388 7.52 -0.09 -14.97
N TYR A 389 6.93 -0.50 -13.86
CA TYR A 389 5.52 -0.90 -13.80
C TYR A 389 4.58 0.27 -14.03
N ASN A 390 4.84 1.43 -13.42
CA ASN A 390 4.06 2.63 -13.65
C ASN A 390 4.12 3.05 -15.13
N ARG A 391 5.31 2.97 -15.73
CA ARG A 391 5.53 3.29 -17.15
C ARG A 391 4.80 2.32 -18.09
N VAL A 392 4.90 1.01 -17.84
CA VAL A 392 4.23 -0.01 -18.67
C VAL A 392 2.71 0.10 -18.55
N PHE A 393 2.17 0.34 -17.37
CA PHE A 393 0.74 0.57 -17.19
C PHE A 393 0.26 1.81 -17.95
N ALA A 394 0.97 2.92 -17.83
CA ALA A 394 0.64 4.13 -18.58
C ALA A 394 0.73 3.90 -20.10
N ALA A 395 1.67 3.08 -20.56
CA ALA A 395 1.84 2.77 -21.97
C ALA A 395 0.66 1.99 -22.57
N VAL A 396 -0.06 1.16 -21.80
CA VAL A 396 -1.31 0.54 -22.29
C VAL A 396 -2.32 1.60 -22.68
N TYR A 397 -2.52 2.63 -21.83
CA TYR A 397 -3.44 3.73 -22.13
C TYR A 397 -2.94 4.62 -23.27
N LEU A 398 -1.63 4.84 -23.40
CA LEU A 398 -1.06 5.53 -24.55
C LEU A 398 -1.40 4.80 -25.86
N ALA A 399 -1.24 3.46 -25.89
CA ALA A 399 -1.57 2.65 -27.06
C ALA A 399 -3.08 2.69 -27.40
N GLN A 400 -3.95 2.60 -26.40
CA GLN A 400 -5.39 2.72 -26.58
C GLN A 400 -5.81 4.10 -27.10
N ASN A 401 -5.10 5.15 -26.74
CA ASN A 401 -5.34 6.53 -27.20
C ASN A 401 -4.58 6.89 -28.50
N GLY A 402 -4.09 5.88 -29.24
CA GLY A 402 -3.47 6.07 -30.56
C GLY A 402 -1.97 6.43 -30.52
N LYS A 403 -1.37 6.63 -29.36
CA LYS A 403 0.08 6.90 -29.21
C LYS A 403 0.88 5.60 -29.23
N LYS A 404 0.70 4.82 -30.29
CA LYS A 404 1.18 3.45 -30.41
C LYS A 404 2.70 3.34 -30.39
N ASP A 405 3.42 4.23 -31.08
CA ASP A 405 4.88 4.22 -31.16
C ASP A 405 5.54 4.52 -29.80
N GLU A 406 4.98 5.51 -29.08
CA GLU A 406 5.46 5.86 -27.74
C GLU A 406 5.26 4.68 -26.76
N ALA A 407 4.08 4.05 -26.79
CA ALA A 407 3.78 2.87 -26.00
C ALA A 407 4.70 1.69 -26.34
N LEU A 408 4.95 1.46 -27.62
CA LEU A 408 5.82 0.37 -28.09
C LEU A 408 7.27 0.58 -27.64
N LYS A 409 7.77 1.82 -27.66
CA LYS A 409 9.10 2.16 -27.15
C LYS A 409 9.20 1.78 -25.66
N ILE A 410 8.24 2.19 -24.83
CA ILE A 410 8.20 1.87 -23.41
C ILE A 410 8.15 0.35 -23.20
N ALA A 411 7.30 -0.37 -23.96
CA ALA A 411 7.22 -1.82 -23.86
C ALA A 411 8.54 -2.51 -24.21
N THR A 412 9.21 -2.06 -25.26
CA THR A 412 10.49 -2.64 -25.71
C THR A 412 11.61 -2.43 -24.68
N GLU A 413 11.65 -1.27 -24.06
CA GLU A 413 12.62 -0.95 -22.99
C GLU A 413 12.40 -1.81 -21.72
N ASN A 414 11.20 -2.37 -21.53
CA ASN A 414 10.81 -3.10 -20.33
C ASN A 414 10.39 -4.55 -20.58
N ILE A 415 10.78 -5.12 -21.72
CA ILE A 415 10.29 -6.43 -22.17
C ILE A 415 10.64 -7.60 -21.23
N ASP A 416 11.69 -7.46 -20.44
CA ASP A 416 12.16 -8.49 -19.52
C ASP A 416 11.42 -8.47 -18.16
N LEU A 417 10.49 -7.56 -17.97
CA LEU A 417 9.67 -7.51 -16.76
C LEU A 417 8.61 -8.63 -16.77
N LEU A 418 8.90 -9.74 -16.09
CA LEU A 418 7.99 -10.89 -15.99
C LEU A 418 6.62 -10.51 -15.40
N PRO A 419 6.55 -9.83 -14.25
CA PRO A 419 5.27 -9.47 -13.64
C PRO A 419 4.42 -8.48 -14.45
N ALA A 420 4.99 -7.80 -15.42
CA ALA A 420 4.27 -6.90 -16.32
C ALA A 420 3.92 -7.54 -17.67
N SER A 421 4.22 -8.83 -17.89
CA SER A 421 4.13 -9.45 -19.22
C SER A 421 2.73 -9.43 -19.82
N TYR A 422 1.65 -9.48 -19.04
CA TYR A 422 0.28 -9.30 -19.55
C TYR A 422 0.09 -7.90 -20.16
N ASN A 423 0.51 -6.85 -19.46
CA ASN A 423 0.39 -5.47 -19.96
C ASN A 423 1.34 -5.19 -21.12
N LEU A 424 2.52 -5.79 -21.11
CA LEU A 424 3.43 -5.77 -22.26
C LEU A 424 2.76 -6.45 -23.46
N ALA A 425 2.14 -7.61 -23.29
CA ALA A 425 1.40 -8.30 -24.35
C ALA A 425 0.26 -7.42 -24.90
N ALA A 426 -0.48 -6.71 -24.04
CA ALA A 426 -1.52 -5.78 -24.45
C ALA A 426 -0.98 -4.67 -25.35
N ILE A 427 0.17 -4.07 -25.02
CA ILE A 427 0.79 -3.03 -25.84
C ILE A 427 1.19 -3.59 -27.20
N PHE A 428 1.81 -4.78 -27.26
CA PHE A 428 2.18 -5.41 -28.52
C PHE A 428 0.96 -5.79 -29.39
N ALA A 429 -0.11 -6.28 -28.77
CA ALA A 429 -1.37 -6.58 -29.47
C ALA A 429 -2.01 -5.32 -30.07
N LEU A 430 -2.10 -4.23 -29.30
CA LEU A 430 -2.60 -2.94 -29.77
C LEU A 430 -1.75 -2.34 -30.89
N ASN A 431 -0.48 -2.73 -30.99
CA ASN A 431 0.45 -2.36 -32.06
C ASN A 431 0.50 -3.36 -33.21
N GLY A 432 -0.36 -4.39 -33.22
CA GLY A 432 -0.45 -5.39 -34.30
C GLY A 432 0.70 -6.42 -34.30
N GLN A 433 1.50 -6.49 -33.25
CA GLN A 433 2.61 -7.44 -33.12
C GLN A 433 2.14 -8.73 -32.42
N LYS A 434 1.36 -9.51 -33.15
CA LYS A 434 0.64 -10.69 -32.67
C LYS A 434 1.56 -11.74 -32.01
N GLU A 435 2.64 -12.12 -32.70
CA GLU A 435 3.56 -13.19 -32.24
C GLU A 435 4.18 -12.81 -30.90
N LYS A 436 4.59 -11.55 -30.76
CA LYS A 436 5.18 -11.05 -29.52
C LYS A 436 4.15 -10.97 -28.38
N ALA A 437 2.92 -10.56 -28.69
CA ALA A 437 1.83 -10.56 -27.71
C ALA A 437 1.53 -11.97 -27.19
N LEU A 438 1.48 -12.97 -28.07
CA LEU A 438 1.25 -14.37 -27.70
C LEU A 438 2.40 -14.95 -26.88
N GLU A 439 3.65 -14.65 -27.24
CA GLU A 439 4.84 -15.05 -26.45
C GLU A 439 4.75 -14.50 -25.02
N LEU A 440 4.45 -13.22 -24.85
CA LEU A 440 4.35 -12.58 -23.54
C LEU A 440 3.15 -13.08 -22.72
N LEU A 441 2.01 -13.36 -23.34
CA LEU A 441 0.88 -13.99 -22.66
C LEU A 441 1.22 -15.41 -22.19
N LYS A 442 1.92 -16.20 -23.03
CA LYS A 442 2.39 -17.53 -22.64
C LYS A 442 3.33 -17.46 -21.44
N ARG A 443 4.28 -16.52 -21.46
CA ARG A 443 5.17 -16.24 -20.32
C ARG A 443 4.38 -15.86 -19.07
N HIS A 444 3.39 -14.98 -19.21
CA HIS A 444 2.54 -14.58 -18.11
C HIS A 444 1.79 -15.77 -17.48
N PHE A 445 1.11 -16.56 -18.27
CA PHE A 445 0.28 -17.66 -17.76
C PHE A 445 1.07 -18.85 -17.24
N PHE A 446 2.25 -19.16 -17.78
CA PHE A 446 2.96 -20.41 -17.47
C PHE A 446 4.30 -20.24 -16.77
N GLU A 447 4.89 -19.06 -16.76
CA GLU A 447 6.13 -18.79 -16.05
C GLU A 447 5.92 -17.93 -14.81
N PHE A 448 5.02 -16.93 -14.91
CA PHE A 448 4.72 -16.02 -13.82
C PHE A 448 3.59 -16.53 -12.93
N GLU A 449 2.41 -16.84 -13.47
CA GLU A 449 1.26 -17.27 -12.67
C GLU A 449 1.39 -18.75 -12.26
N ARG A 450 1.58 -18.96 -10.98
CA ARG A 450 1.83 -20.29 -10.40
C ARG A 450 0.56 -21.04 -10.04
N TYR A 451 -0.53 -20.33 -9.79
CA TYR A 451 -1.78 -20.91 -9.33
C TYR A 451 -2.72 -21.22 -10.49
N GLN A 452 -3.06 -22.48 -10.65
CA GLN A 452 -3.94 -22.93 -11.73
C GLN A 452 -5.25 -22.15 -11.79
N GLN A 453 -5.91 -21.98 -10.65
CA GLN A 453 -7.21 -21.31 -10.60
C GLN A 453 -7.13 -19.83 -11.00
N VAL A 454 -6.06 -19.14 -10.64
CA VAL A 454 -5.82 -17.76 -11.05
C VAL A 454 -5.52 -17.72 -12.54
N ARG A 455 -4.63 -18.58 -13.02
CA ARG A 455 -4.28 -18.67 -14.44
C ARG A 455 -5.47 -18.94 -15.34
N GLU A 456 -6.33 -19.91 -15.00
CA GLU A 456 -7.55 -20.22 -15.77
C GLU A 456 -8.50 -19.01 -15.85
N LYS A 457 -8.58 -18.26 -14.78
CA LYS A 457 -9.35 -17.03 -14.68
C LYS A 457 -8.79 -15.93 -15.56
N GLU A 458 -7.49 -15.67 -15.48
CA GLU A 458 -6.79 -14.68 -16.30
C GLU A 458 -6.82 -15.04 -17.80
N MET A 459 -6.78 -16.32 -18.15
CA MET A 459 -7.00 -16.80 -19.53
C MET A 459 -8.41 -16.45 -20.04
N MET A 460 -9.43 -16.59 -19.19
CA MET A 460 -10.79 -16.19 -19.55
C MET A 460 -10.91 -14.67 -19.67
N GLU A 461 -10.29 -13.93 -18.79
CA GLU A 461 -10.26 -12.47 -18.81
C GLU A 461 -9.59 -11.95 -20.09
N ALA A 462 -8.47 -12.52 -20.47
CA ALA A 462 -7.77 -12.14 -21.70
C ALA A 462 -8.66 -12.28 -22.96
N ARG A 463 -9.56 -13.27 -23.00
CA ARG A 463 -10.51 -13.47 -24.12
C ARG A 463 -11.53 -12.35 -24.25
N VAL A 464 -11.83 -11.64 -23.19
CA VAL A 464 -12.83 -10.57 -23.17
C VAL A 464 -12.21 -9.18 -23.04
N ASP A 465 -10.93 -9.10 -22.72
CA ASP A 465 -10.22 -7.83 -22.60
C ASP A 465 -10.07 -7.15 -23.98
N ALA A 466 -10.56 -5.92 -24.10
CA ALA A 466 -10.56 -5.16 -25.34
C ALA A 466 -9.16 -4.90 -25.91
N VAL A 467 -8.11 -4.93 -25.07
CA VAL A 467 -6.73 -4.74 -25.54
C VAL A 467 -6.27 -5.86 -26.48
N PHE A 468 -6.93 -7.01 -26.48
CA PHE A 468 -6.65 -8.15 -27.35
C PHE A 468 -7.66 -8.33 -28.50
N ASP A 469 -8.53 -7.36 -28.77
CA ASP A 469 -9.54 -7.44 -29.85
C ASP A 469 -8.92 -7.81 -31.20
N SER A 470 -7.75 -7.26 -31.51
CA SER A 470 -7.04 -7.48 -32.77
C SER A 470 -6.54 -8.93 -32.95
N ILE A 471 -6.39 -9.69 -31.89
CA ILE A 471 -5.88 -11.08 -31.93
C ILE A 471 -6.84 -12.09 -31.32
N ARG A 472 -8.00 -11.66 -30.82
CA ARG A 472 -8.97 -12.48 -30.09
C ARG A 472 -9.43 -13.72 -30.84
N MET A 473 -9.63 -13.61 -32.14
CA MET A 473 -10.13 -14.69 -32.99
C MET A 473 -9.02 -15.54 -33.61
N GLU A 474 -7.77 -15.23 -33.30
CA GLU A 474 -6.63 -15.98 -33.79
C GLU A 474 -6.56 -17.38 -33.15
N LYS A 475 -6.29 -18.40 -34.00
CA LYS A 475 -6.22 -19.78 -33.54
C LYS A 475 -5.28 -19.98 -32.33
N ASP A 476 -4.11 -19.36 -32.39
CA ASP A 476 -3.09 -19.49 -31.34
C ASP A 476 -3.49 -18.77 -30.05
N PHE A 477 -4.20 -17.63 -30.16
CA PHE A 477 -4.72 -16.93 -28.99
C PHE A 477 -5.84 -17.74 -28.32
N LEU A 478 -6.77 -18.28 -29.12
CA LEU A 478 -7.84 -19.14 -28.61
C LEU A 478 -7.26 -20.41 -27.94
N ALA A 479 -6.29 -21.05 -28.58
CA ALA A 479 -5.61 -22.21 -28.02
C ALA A 479 -4.93 -21.87 -26.69
N LEU A 480 -4.19 -20.74 -26.63
CA LEU A 480 -3.49 -20.29 -25.45
C LEU A 480 -4.43 -19.97 -24.28
N THR A 481 -5.57 -19.37 -24.53
CA THR A 481 -6.49 -18.90 -23.50
C THR A 481 -7.56 -19.92 -23.11
N ASN A 482 -7.81 -20.92 -23.92
CA ASN A 482 -8.75 -22.02 -23.61
C ASN A 482 -8.06 -23.21 -22.91
N GLY A 483 -6.74 -23.21 -22.80
CA GLY A 483 -5.99 -24.39 -22.38
C GLY A 483 -6.16 -25.49 -23.42
N ALA A 484 -5.67 -25.27 -24.65
CA ALA A 484 -5.81 -26.21 -25.77
C ALA A 484 -5.52 -27.63 -25.33
N ASP A 485 -6.41 -28.53 -25.67
CA ASP A 485 -6.34 -29.98 -25.40
C ASP A 485 -6.40 -30.36 -23.90
N GLY A 486 -6.74 -29.45 -23.01
CA GLY A 486 -6.73 -29.67 -21.56
C GLY A 486 -5.35 -29.95 -20.97
N LYS A 487 -4.29 -29.81 -21.78
CA LYS A 487 -2.91 -30.00 -21.35
C LYS A 487 -2.19 -28.67 -21.28
N LEU A 488 -1.78 -28.29 -20.08
CA LEU A 488 -0.92 -27.15 -19.90
C LEU A 488 0.53 -27.55 -20.12
N PRO A 489 1.35 -26.74 -20.82
CA PRO A 489 2.73 -27.09 -21.14
C PRO A 489 3.66 -27.12 -19.91
N ILE A 490 3.21 -26.62 -18.77
CA ILE A 490 3.95 -26.59 -17.51
C ILE A 490 3.15 -27.31 -16.43
N PRO A 491 3.80 -28.14 -15.58
CA PRO A 491 3.14 -28.74 -14.43
C PRO A 491 2.49 -27.68 -13.56
N MET A 492 1.21 -27.89 -13.23
CA MET A 492 0.44 -26.95 -12.43
C MET A 492 0.83 -27.09 -10.95
N VAL A 493 1.16 -25.98 -10.33
CA VAL A 493 1.32 -25.92 -8.88
C VAL A 493 -0.07 -25.84 -8.25
N ARG A 494 -0.39 -26.79 -7.38
CA ARG A 494 -1.65 -26.72 -6.61
C ARG A 494 -1.64 -25.48 -5.72
N SER A 495 -2.73 -24.72 -5.69
CA SER A 495 -2.88 -23.65 -4.72
C SER A 495 -2.75 -24.24 -3.31
N ALA A 496 -2.03 -23.57 -2.42
CA ALA A 496 -1.78 -24.04 -1.06
C ALA A 496 -3.04 -24.21 -0.18
N GLY A 497 -4.23 -23.88 -0.72
CA GLY A 497 -5.52 -24.08 -0.04
C GLY A 497 -6.13 -25.47 -0.21
N GLY A 498 -5.54 -26.36 -1.03
CA GLY A 498 -6.13 -27.66 -1.36
C GLY A 498 -5.55 -28.88 -0.64
N SER A 499 -4.58 -28.74 0.25
CA SER A 499 -3.87 -29.88 0.85
C SER A 499 -3.94 -29.99 2.36
N ALA A 500 -4.76 -29.20 3.05
CA ALA A 500 -4.85 -29.27 4.51
C ALA A 500 -6.05 -30.08 5.03
N GLU A 501 -6.83 -30.73 4.19
CA GLU A 501 -8.00 -31.51 4.65
C GLU A 501 -7.90 -33.04 4.43
N ASN A 502 -6.77 -33.55 4.03
CA ASN A 502 -6.58 -35.01 4.02
C ASN A 502 -5.18 -35.36 4.53
N ASN A 503 -5.04 -35.34 5.86
CA ASN A 503 -4.33 -36.33 6.68
C ASN A 503 -4.46 -35.98 8.14
#